data_73002fcc45f95461ffcfd30712ddd7ed
#
_entry.id   73002fcc45f95461ffcfd30712ddd7ed
#
_cell.length_a   1.000
_cell.length_b   1.000
_cell.length_c   1.000
_cell.angle_alpha   90.00
_cell.angle_beta   90.00
_cell.angle_gamma   90.00
#
_symmetry.space_group_name_H-M   'P 1'
#
loop_
_entity.id
_entity.type
_entity.pdbx_description
1 polymer ?
#
loop_
_entity_poly.entity_id
_entity_poly.type
_entity_poly.pdbx_seq_one_letter_code
_entity_poly.pdbx_strand_id
1 'polypeptide(L)'
;GVRLNIRSLAAVRSTYQEILDEVKRVQPDAVINGIAIEPMIQKRNGRELVVGVKRDPVFGPAITFGEGGNQVEANSDIAVALPPLNSYLVADMIRSTHISARLGEFRNMPAVDMNALELVLLRISEMVCELPWITAMEINPLIVDEDGVVAVDASITVDNVSPTADRYDHMAIHPYPSHLISTWTVPDGTTVTIRPIKPEDAELEAEFVRSLSAETKYYRFMNTMRELPPAMVARLTQIDYDREMAFLATLTVEGVENEIGVCRYAVNPDGESCEFAVVVADDWQHRGLARKLMGVLIETARSRGIQYMNGVFLANNERMLKFVQKLGFVLSNDPEDSSVK
;
A
#
# COMPACT_ATOMS: atom_id res chain seq x y z
N GLY A 1 11.48 -33.85 13.46
CA GLY A 1 11.51 -35.11 12.74
C GLY A 1 10.34 -35.19 11.75
N VAL A 2 10.62 -35.05 10.44
CA VAL A 2 9.63 -35.21 9.38
C VAL A 2 9.90 -36.52 8.63
N ARG A 3 8.84 -37.21 8.26
CA ARG A 3 8.89 -38.43 7.43
C ARG A 3 7.88 -38.30 6.29
N LEU A 4 8.32 -38.54 5.08
CA LEU A 4 7.54 -38.38 3.87
C LEU A 4 7.15 -39.75 3.26
N ASN A 5 6.17 -39.75 2.36
CA ASN A 5 5.76 -40.91 1.58
C ASN A 5 5.26 -42.11 2.41
N ILE A 6 4.59 -41.84 3.53
CA ILE A 6 3.98 -42.87 4.36
C ILE A 6 2.68 -43.35 3.71
N ARG A 7 2.62 -44.63 3.27
CA ARG A 7 1.53 -45.16 2.40
C ARG A 7 0.62 -46.22 3.04
N SER A 8 0.86 -46.55 4.31
CA SER A 8 0.04 -47.57 5.00
C SER A 8 -0.10 -47.28 6.48
N LEU A 9 -1.16 -47.74 7.08
CA LEU A 9 -1.40 -47.65 8.55
C LEU A 9 -0.27 -48.32 9.36
N ALA A 10 0.29 -49.44 8.86
CA ALA A 10 1.41 -50.08 9.51
C ALA A 10 2.66 -49.18 9.52
N ALA A 11 2.95 -48.55 8.37
CA ALA A 11 4.05 -47.59 8.23
C ALA A 11 3.83 -46.36 9.13
N VAL A 12 2.60 -45.84 9.24
CA VAL A 12 2.28 -44.72 10.16
C VAL A 12 2.65 -45.10 11.60
N ARG A 13 2.29 -46.31 12.05
CA ARG A 13 2.58 -46.75 13.43
C ARG A 13 4.06 -46.92 13.70
N SER A 14 4.83 -47.51 12.78
CA SER A 14 6.29 -47.64 12.95
C SER A 14 6.97 -46.27 12.92
N THR A 15 6.63 -45.42 11.96
CA THR A 15 7.21 -44.08 11.85
C THR A 15 6.87 -43.17 13.05
N TYR A 16 5.67 -43.32 13.62
CA TYR A 16 5.28 -42.63 14.85
C TYR A 16 6.28 -42.95 15.97
N GLN A 17 6.56 -44.23 16.21
CA GLN A 17 7.48 -44.65 17.23
C GLN A 17 8.92 -44.20 16.98
N GLU A 18 9.37 -44.33 15.73
CA GLU A 18 10.70 -43.87 15.30
C GLU A 18 10.92 -42.36 15.52
N ILE A 19 9.92 -41.51 15.22
CA ILE A 19 10.00 -40.07 15.48
C ILE A 19 10.10 -39.77 16.95
N LEU A 20 9.27 -40.44 17.78
CA LEU A 20 9.31 -40.27 19.23
C LEU A 20 10.66 -40.64 19.83
N ASP A 21 11.22 -41.77 19.39
CA ASP A 21 12.51 -42.29 19.92
C ASP A 21 13.66 -41.36 19.45
N GLU A 22 13.61 -40.86 18.22
CA GLU A 22 14.58 -39.91 17.74
C GLU A 22 14.54 -38.57 18.47
N VAL A 23 13.36 -38.00 18.70
CA VAL A 23 13.21 -36.72 19.42
C VAL A 23 13.70 -36.88 20.87
N LYS A 24 13.34 -37.94 21.55
CA LYS A 24 13.84 -38.22 22.89
C LYS A 24 15.35 -38.37 22.99
N ARG A 25 15.96 -38.93 21.91
CA ARG A 25 17.43 -39.07 21.85
C ARG A 25 18.14 -37.75 21.64
N VAL A 26 17.57 -36.86 20.78
CA VAL A 26 18.19 -35.58 20.42
C VAL A 26 17.88 -34.49 21.43
N GLN A 27 16.66 -34.48 21.99
CA GLN A 27 16.17 -33.53 22.98
C GLN A 27 15.42 -34.26 24.10
N PRO A 28 16.13 -34.79 25.06
CA PRO A 28 15.49 -35.62 26.15
C PRO A 28 14.40 -34.88 26.93
N ASP A 29 14.55 -33.57 27.09
CA ASP A 29 13.64 -32.74 27.88
C ASP A 29 12.48 -32.15 27.04
N ALA A 30 12.36 -32.50 25.76
CA ALA A 30 11.28 -31.99 24.91
C ALA A 30 9.92 -32.53 25.34
N VAL A 31 8.97 -31.63 25.53
CA VAL A 31 7.55 -31.98 25.74
C VAL A 31 6.89 -32.23 24.38
N ILE A 32 6.51 -33.48 24.13
CA ILE A 32 5.89 -33.89 22.87
C ILE A 32 4.36 -33.99 23.11
N ASN A 33 3.61 -33.08 22.52
CA ASN A 33 2.15 -33.06 22.62
C ASN A 33 1.47 -33.99 21.58
N GLY A 34 2.20 -34.43 20.56
CA GLY A 34 1.70 -35.32 19.51
C GLY A 34 2.54 -35.21 18.22
N ILE A 35 2.08 -35.92 17.18
CA ILE A 35 2.64 -35.91 15.84
C ILE A 35 1.51 -35.57 14.88
N ALA A 36 1.69 -34.53 14.05
CA ALA A 36 0.78 -34.19 12.97
C ALA A 36 0.93 -35.19 11.82
N ILE A 37 -0.19 -35.61 11.24
CA ILE A 37 -0.23 -36.43 10.05
C ILE A 37 -1.01 -35.65 8.98
N GLU A 38 -0.34 -35.34 7.89
CA GLU A 38 -0.88 -34.52 6.82
C GLU A 38 -0.92 -35.28 5.50
N PRO A 39 -1.89 -34.97 4.60
CA PRO A 39 -1.90 -35.51 3.26
C PRO A 39 -0.62 -35.17 2.52
N MET A 40 -0.02 -36.16 1.84
CA MET A 40 1.15 -35.91 1.02
C MET A 40 0.76 -35.11 -0.23
N ILE A 41 1.25 -33.86 -0.31
CA ILE A 41 1.05 -33.05 -1.50
C ILE A 41 1.95 -33.58 -2.62
N GLN A 42 1.34 -34.00 -3.72
CA GLN A 42 2.01 -34.49 -4.92
C GLN A 42 1.52 -33.70 -6.13
N LYS A 43 2.32 -32.74 -6.57
CA LYS A 43 2.11 -31.93 -7.76
C LYS A 43 3.11 -32.36 -8.83
N ARG A 44 2.63 -33.04 -9.91
CA ARG A 44 3.49 -33.61 -10.95
C ARG A 44 4.37 -32.56 -11.63
N ASN A 45 3.78 -31.39 -11.89
CA ASN A 45 4.44 -30.27 -12.56
C ASN A 45 4.76 -29.13 -11.57
N GLY A 46 4.78 -29.41 -10.25
CA GLY A 46 5.00 -28.42 -9.23
C GLY A 46 6.40 -27.80 -9.29
N ARG A 47 6.46 -26.48 -9.15
CA ARG A 47 7.69 -25.73 -8.89
C ARG A 47 7.67 -25.32 -7.42
N GLU A 48 8.76 -25.62 -6.74
CA GLU A 48 8.93 -25.25 -5.33
C GLU A 48 9.49 -23.84 -5.25
N LEU A 49 8.75 -22.98 -4.58
CA LEU A 49 9.09 -21.57 -4.34
C LEU A 49 9.22 -21.32 -2.85
N VAL A 50 9.91 -20.24 -2.51
CA VAL A 50 9.95 -19.70 -1.15
C VAL A 50 9.41 -18.27 -1.16
N VAL A 51 8.55 -17.97 -0.19
CA VAL A 51 8.12 -16.61 0.11
C VAL A 51 8.41 -16.33 1.57
N GLY A 52 9.16 -15.27 1.82
CA GLY A 52 9.51 -14.84 3.16
C GLY A 52 9.05 -13.44 3.46
N VAL A 53 8.90 -13.15 4.74
CA VAL A 53 8.76 -11.79 5.29
C VAL A 53 9.77 -11.65 6.41
N LYS A 54 10.50 -10.55 6.42
CA LYS A 54 11.39 -10.20 7.53
C LYS A 54 11.26 -8.71 7.83
N ARG A 55 11.12 -8.38 9.10
CA ARG A 55 11.12 -6.97 9.53
C ARG A 55 12.55 -6.46 9.60
N ASP A 56 12.83 -5.43 8.82
CA ASP A 56 14.04 -4.64 8.91
C ASP A 56 13.83 -3.48 9.89
N PRO A 57 14.84 -3.10 10.71
CA PRO A 57 14.70 -1.99 11.65
C PRO A 57 14.46 -0.61 11.02
N VAL A 58 14.87 -0.42 9.76
CA VAL A 58 14.79 0.85 9.04
C VAL A 58 13.65 0.85 8.03
N PHE A 59 13.52 -0.26 7.27
CA PHE A 59 12.57 -0.36 6.17
C PHE A 59 11.25 -1.06 6.53
N GLY A 60 11.09 -1.47 7.79
CA GLY A 60 9.91 -2.22 8.18
C GLY A 60 9.85 -3.60 7.54
N PRO A 61 8.67 -4.18 7.25
CA PRO A 61 8.57 -5.48 6.64
C PRO A 61 9.12 -5.47 5.19
N ALA A 62 9.95 -6.46 4.87
CA ALA A 62 10.43 -6.74 3.52
C ALA A 62 9.94 -8.13 3.09
N ILE A 63 9.38 -8.24 1.89
CA ILE A 63 8.90 -9.49 1.31
C ILE A 63 9.99 -10.03 0.40
N THR A 64 10.28 -11.33 0.53
CA THR A 64 11.25 -12.05 -0.29
C THR A 64 10.55 -13.12 -1.12
N PHE A 65 11.06 -13.37 -2.32
CA PHE A 65 10.56 -14.38 -3.25
C PHE A 65 11.70 -15.04 -3.99
N GLY A 66 11.66 -16.36 -4.16
CA GLY A 66 12.70 -17.09 -4.88
C GLY A 66 12.41 -18.58 -5.08
N GLU A 67 13.40 -19.32 -5.57
CA GLU A 67 13.34 -20.78 -5.66
C GLU A 67 13.32 -21.39 -4.25
N GLY A 68 12.38 -22.31 -4.00
CA GLY A 68 12.18 -22.99 -2.72
C GLY A 68 12.84 -24.37 -2.63
N GLY A 69 12.46 -25.10 -1.58
CA GLY A 69 12.96 -26.45 -1.31
C GLY A 69 14.33 -26.49 -0.63
N ASN A 70 14.99 -27.63 -0.65
CA ASN A 70 16.24 -27.88 0.08
C ASN A 70 17.48 -27.12 -0.46
N GLN A 71 17.35 -26.37 -1.56
CA GLN A 71 18.46 -25.67 -2.21
C GLN A 71 18.48 -24.16 -1.89
N VAL A 72 17.55 -23.64 -1.10
CA VAL A 72 17.45 -22.22 -0.75
C VAL A 72 18.74 -21.68 -0.13
N GLU A 73 19.41 -22.47 0.72
CA GLU A 73 20.66 -22.07 1.37
C GLU A 73 21.85 -21.98 0.41
N ALA A 74 21.79 -22.64 -0.74
CA ALA A 74 22.88 -22.68 -1.72
C ALA A 74 22.71 -21.67 -2.87
N ASN A 75 21.51 -21.21 -3.13
CA ASN A 75 21.17 -20.27 -4.20
C ASN A 75 20.66 -18.95 -3.62
N SER A 76 21.45 -17.88 -3.79
CA SER A 76 21.05 -16.51 -3.43
C SER A 76 20.11 -15.86 -4.46
N ASP A 77 19.30 -16.65 -5.17
CA ASP A 77 18.33 -16.16 -6.16
C ASP A 77 17.03 -15.71 -5.48
N ILE A 78 17.12 -14.64 -4.72
CA ILE A 78 16.00 -14.08 -3.97
C ILE A 78 15.77 -12.62 -4.39
N ALA A 79 14.57 -12.32 -4.84
CA ALA A 79 14.09 -10.97 -5.01
C ALA A 79 13.54 -10.41 -3.68
N VAL A 80 13.68 -9.11 -3.48
CA VAL A 80 13.18 -8.41 -2.28
C VAL A 80 12.36 -7.21 -2.70
N ALA A 81 11.20 -7.01 -2.08
CA ALA A 81 10.38 -5.83 -2.28
C ALA A 81 9.77 -5.35 -0.95
N LEU A 82 9.52 -4.05 -0.84
CA LEU A 82 8.83 -3.46 0.31
C LEU A 82 7.32 -3.43 0.02
N PRO A 83 6.47 -3.88 0.97
CA PRO A 83 5.03 -3.70 0.86
C PRO A 83 4.65 -2.21 1.04
N PRO A 84 3.51 -1.78 0.51
CA PRO A 84 2.49 -2.56 -0.18
C PRO A 84 2.88 -2.91 -1.61
N LEU A 85 2.65 -4.18 -2.00
CA LEU A 85 2.86 -4.62 -3.38
C LEU A 85 1.61 -4.35 -4.23
N ASN A 86 1.85 -4.13 -5.52
CA ASN A 86 0.83 -4.14 -6.57
C ASN A 86 1.23 -5.15 -7.66
N SER A 87 0.37 -5.38 -8.63
CA SER A 87 0.61 -6.35 -9.72
C SER A 87 1.90 -6.07 -10.49
N TYR A 88 2.27 -4.80 -10.68
CA TYR A 88 3.52 -4.43 -11.35
C TYR A 88 4.74 -4.85 -10.54
N LEU A 89 4.77 -4.52 -9.24
CA LEU A 89 5.87 -4.86 -8.33
C LEU A 89 6.00 -6.38 -8.15
N VAL A 90 4.88 -7.10 -8.06
CA VAL A 90 4.87 -8.57 -8.02
C VAL A 90 5.47 -9.15 -9.30
N ALA A 91 5.02 -8.68 -10.47
CA ALA A 91 5.56 -9.14 -11.74
C ALA A 91 7.05 -8.82 -11.90
N ASP A 92 7.51 -7.67 -11.42
CA ASP A 92 8.92 -7.28 -11.44
C ASP A 92 9.75 -8.16 -10.49
N MET A 93 9.25 -8.40 -9.27
CA MET A 93 9.85 -9.27 -8.28
C MET A 93 10.05 -10.69 -8.83
N ILE A 94 9.01 -11.27 -9.47
CA ILE A 94 9.11 -12.60 -10.09
C ILE A 94 10.14 -12.59 -11.22
N ARG A 95 10.08 -11.60 -12.13
CA ARG A 95 11.00 -11.49 -13.28
C ARG A 95 12.45 -11.35 -12.89
N SER A 96 12.76 -10.74 -11.75
CA SER A 96 14.12 -10.52 -11.28
C SER A 96 14.81 -11.80 -10.76
N THR A 97 14.07 -12.91 -10.61
CA THR A 97 14.60 -14.21 -10.18
C THR A 97 14.89 -15.14 -11.36
N HIS A 98 15.86 -16.05 -11.20
CA HIS A 98 16.15 -17.07 -12.21
C HIS A 98 15.04 -18.10 -12.33
N ILE A 99 14.29 -18.37 -11.24
CA ILE A 99 13.16 -19.32 -11.26
C ILE A 99 12.06 -18.86 -12.23
N SER A 100 11.96 -17.56 -12.54
CA SER A 100 10.98 -17.02 -13.49
C SER A 100 11.01 -17.71 -14.85
N ALA A 101 12.20 -18.10 -15.33
CA ALA A 101 12.37 -18.83 -16.59
C ALA A 101 11.71 -20.23 -16.57
N ARG A 102 11.41 -20.78 -15.40
CA ARG A 102 10.79 -22.10 -15.21
C ARG A 102 9.30 -22.03 -14.87
N LEU A 103 8.77 -20.86 -14.63
CA LEU A 103 7.34 -20.66 -14.32
C LEU A 103 6.48 -20.68 -15.59
N GLY A 104 7.03 -20.32 -16.73
CA GLY A 104 6.41 -20.48 -18.03
C GLY A 104 6.37 -21.94 -18.48
N GLU A 105 5.89 -22.16 -19.71
CA GLU A 105 6.00 -23.46 -20.36
C GLU A 105 7.48 -23.83 -20.53
N PHE A 106 7.91 -24.92 -19.91
CA PHE A 106 9.30 -25.35 -19.90
C PHE A 106 9.42 -26.85 -20.20
N ARG A 107 10.08 -27.21 -21.33
CA ARG A 107 10.16 -28.58 -21.82
C ARG A 107 8.76 -29.18 -21.98
N ASN A 108 8.43 -30.24 -21.21
CA ASN A 108 7.13 -30.94 -21.25
C ASN A 108 6.24 -30.56 -20.05
N MET A 109 6.56 -29.46 -19.33
CA MET A 109 5.77 -28.98 -18.21
C MET A 109 4.97 -27.74 -18.64
N PRO A 110 3.66 -27.68 -18.39
CA PRO A 110 2.84 -26.50 -18.67
C PRO A 110 3.29 -25.30 -17.83
N ALA A 111 2.88 -24.10 -18.25
CA ALA A 111 3.04 -22.90 -17.44
C ALA A 111 2.26 -23.04 -16.12
N VAL A 112 2.76 -22.44 -15.07
CA VAL A 112 2.07 -22.37 -13.79
C VAL A 112 0.90 -21.38 -13.85
N ASP A 113 -0.03 -21.48 -12.89
CA ASP A 113 -1.05 -20.44 -12.68
C ASP A 113 -0.41 -19.17 -12.08
N MET A 114 0.01 -18.27 -12.96
CA MET A 114 0.63 -17.00 -12.57
C MET A 114 -0.34 -16.08 -11.80
N ASN A 115 -1.65 -16.16 -12.08
CA ASN A 115 -2.63 -15.35 -11.38
C ASN A 115 -2.78 -15.79 -9.93
N ALA A 116 -2.78 -17.10 -9.68
CA ALA A 116 -2.80 -17.65 -8.33
C ALA A 116 -1.52 -17.29 -7.55
N LEU A 117 -0.35 -17.33 -8.19
CA LEU A 117 0.91 -16.92 -7.58
C LEU A 117 0.92 -15.41 -7.25
N GLU A 118 0.50 -14.57 -8.18
CA GLU A 118 0.37 -13.13 -7.96
C GLU A 118 -0.56 -12.83 -6.78
N LEU A 119 -1.73 -13.49 -6.76
CA LEU A 119 -2.70 -13.31 -5.67
C LEU A 119 -2.10 -13.65 -4.30
N VAL A 120 -1.31 -14.73 -4.19
CA VAL A 120 -0.64 -15.09 -2.93
C VAL A 120 0.31 -13.99 -2.47
N LEU A 121 1.15 -13.45 -3.36
CA LEU A 121 2.10 -12.39 -3.02
C LEU A 121 1.38 -11.09 -2.60
N LEU A 122 0.29 -10.73 -3.29
CA LEU A 122 -0.55 -9.59 -2.92
C LEU A 122 -1.20 -9.79 -1.54
N ARG A 123 -1.72 -11.00 -1.24
CA ARG A 123 -2.33 -11.31 0.06
C ARG A 123 -1.31 -11.31 1.21
N ILE A 124 -0.10 -11.77 0.96
CA ILE A 124 1.01 -11.66 1.93
C ILE A 124 1.34 -10.19 2.18
N SER A 125 1.39 -9.38 1.13
CA SER A 125 1.61 -7.95 1.25
C SER A 125 0.51 -7.26 2.08
N GLU A 126 -0.76 -7.54 1.79
CA GLU A 126 -1.89 -7.03 2.58
C GLU A 126 -1.77 -7.46 4.06
N MET A 127 -1.47 -8.74 4.29
CA MET A 127 -1.35 -9.29 5.64
C MET A 127 -0.28 -8.57 6.47
N VAL A 128 0.89 -8.32 5.91
CA VAL A 128 1.98 -7.65 6.67
C VAL A 128 1.74 -6.16 6.85
N CYS A 129 0.98 -5.51 5.96
CA CYS A 129 0.52 -4.14 6.15
C CYS A 129 -0.47 -4.03 7.34
N GLU A 130 -1.36 -5.02 7.48
CA GLU A 130 -2.44 -4.98 8.47
C GLU A 130 -2.03 -5.55 9.84
N LEU A 131 -1.00 -6.38 9.90
CA LEU A 131 -0.60 -7.12 11.09
C LEU A 131 0.79 -6.68 11.60
N PRO A 132 0.88 -5.58 12.36
CA PRO A 132 2.15 -5.01 12.81
C PRO A 132 2.96 -5.92 13.73
N TRP A 133 2.37 -6.96 14.29
CA TRP A 133 3.04 -7.92 15.18
C TRP A 133 3.80 -9.04 14.44
N ILE A 134 3.63 -9.19 13.12
CA ILE A 134 4.42 -10.16 12.35
C ILE A 134 5.84 -9.60 12.19
N THR A 135 6.82 -10.32 12.70
CA THR A 135 8.25 -9.96 12.59
C THR A 135 8.99 -10.79 11.55
N ALA A 136 8.56 -12.03 11.36
CA ALA A 136 9.06 -12.88 10.30
C ALA A 136 7.99 -13.88 9.86
N MET A 137 8.05 -14.28 8.60
CA MET A 137 7.26 -15.36 8.04
C MET A 137 8.08 -16.06 6.96
N GLU A 138 7.92 -17.36 6.85
CA GLU A 138 8.48 -18.14 5.76
C GLU A 138 7.46 -19.20 5.32
N ILE A 139 7.21 -19.26 4.02
CA ILE A 139 6.46 -20.32 3.36
C ILE A 139 7.45 -21.05 2.47
N ASN A 140 7.83 -22.28 2.85
CA ASN A 140 8.83 -23.07 2.14
C ASN A 140 8.61 -24.58 2.36
N PRO A 141 8.19 -25.33 1.30
CA PRO A 141 7.92 -24.84 -0.04
C PRO A 141 6.49 -24.29 -0.23
N LEU A 142 6.39 -23.27 -1.09
CA LEU A 142 5.18 -22.87 -1.76
C LEU A 142 5.19 -23.58 -3.13
N ILE A 143 4.31 -24.55 -3.36
CA ILE A 143 4.28 -25.30 -4.62
C ILE A 143 3.25 -24.67 -5.56
N VAL A 144 3.69 -24.36 -6.79
CA VAL A 144 2.84 -23.81 -7.85
C VAL A 144 2.88 -24.70 -9.08
N ASP A 145 1.72 -24.99 -9.68
CA ASP A 145 1.56 -25.68 -10.96
C ASP A 145 0.46 -25.04 -11.81
N GLU A 146 0.02 -25.71 -12.88
CA GLU A 146 -1.06 -25.25 -13.76
C GLU A 146 -2.43 -25.16 -13.08
N ASP A 147 -2.63 -25.85 -11.96
CA ASP A 147 -3.90 -25.91 -11.22
C ASP A 147 -3.97 -24.90 -10.06
N GLY A 148 -2.87 -24.21 -9.75
CA GLY A 148 -2.81 -23.20 -8.71
C GLY A 148 -1.64 -23.34 -7.74
N VAL A 149 -1.81 -22.83 -6.51
CA VAL A 149 -0.75 -22.69 -5.49
C VAL A 149 -1.13 -23.42 -4.21
N VAL A 150 -0.15 -24.08 -3.58
CA VAL A 150 -0.31 -24.73 -2.28
C VAL A 150 0.87 -24.41 -1.38
N ALA A 151 0.63 -23.83 -0.20
CA ALA A 151 1.61 -23.73 0.87
C ALA A 151 1.71 -25.07 1.58
N VAL A 152 2.90 -25.68 1.59
CA VAL A 152 3.16 -26.98 2.20
C VAL A 152 3.61 -26.84 3.65
N ASP A 153 4.48 -25.88 3.88
CA ASP A 153 4.94 -25.52 5.23
C ASP A 153 4.99 -23.99 5.37
N ALA A 154 4.59 -23.52 6.55
CA ALA A 154 4.60 -22.11 6.88
C ALA A 154 4.98 -21.89 8.34
N SER A 155 5.91 -20.97 8.57
CA SER A 155 6.27 -20.50 9.91
C SER A 155 6.03 -18.99 10.02
N ILE A 156 5.48 -18.57 11.16
CA ILE A 156 5.22 -17.15 11.44
C ILE A 156 5.76 -16.84 12.83
N THR A 157 6.60 -15.83 12.91
CA THR A 157 7.09 -15.28 14.18
C THR A 157 6.37 -13.98 14.46
N VAL A 158 5.82 -13.86 15.66
CA VAL A 158 5.09 -12.68 16.11
C VAL A 158 5.69 -12.12 17.38
N ASP A 159 5.70 -10.81 17.50
CA ASP A 159 6.05 -10.10 18.72
C ASP A 159 4.77 -9.61 19.43
N ASN A 160 4.84 -9.55 20.75
CA ASN A 160 3.78 -8.95 21.56
C ASN A 160 3.96 -7.42 21.60
N VAL A 161 3.77 -6.77 20.44
CA VAL A 161 3.88 -5.31 20.31
C VAL A 161 2.54 -4.70 20.65
N SER A 162 2.53 -3.72 21.58
CA SER A 162 1.35 -2.88 21.76
C SER A 162 1.10 -2.08 20.46
N PRO A 163 -0.16 -2.00 19.97
CA PRO A 163 -0.46 -1.19 18.81
C PRO A 163 0.03 0.25 19.05
N THR A 164 0.80 0.77 18.12
CA THR A 164 1.16 2.18 18.06
C THR A 164 -0.07 3.03 17.76
N ALA A 165 0.00 4.32 18.00
CA ALA A 165 -1.12 5.23 17.77
C ALA A 165 -1.51 5.31 16.28
N ASP A 166 -0.56 5.09 15.38
CA ASP A 166 -0.79 5.02 13.95
C ASP A 166 -0.76 3.56 13.46
N ARG A 167 -1.73 3.22 12.61
CA ARG A 167 -1.96 1.86 12.10
C ARG A 167 -0.77 1.30 11.30
N TYR A 168 0.00 2.17 10.66
CA TYR A 168 1.04 1.79 9.71
C TYR A 168 2.45 2.25 10.11
N ASP A 169 2.69 2.64 11.37
CA ASP A 169 4.00 3.05 11.89
C ASP A 169 5.13 2.03 11.65
N HIS A 170 4.77 0.76 11.47
CA HIS A 170 5.72 -0.31 11.19
C HIS A 170 6.12 -0.38 9.70
N MET A 171 5.52 0.43 8.84
CA MET A 171 5.72 0.41 7.39
C MET A 171 6.62 1.56 6.95
N ALA A 172 7.57 1.31 6.05
CA ALA A 172 8.32 2.39 5.39
C ALA A 172 7.50 3.08 4.29
N ILE A 173 6.54 2.37 3.70
CA ILE A 173 5.63 2.89 2.68
C ILE A 173 4.20 2.71 3.17
N HIS A 174 3.49 3.79 3.41
CA HIS A 174 2.11 3.73 3.89
C HIS A 174 1.17 3.28 2.76
N PRO A 175 0.28 2.30 3.02
CA PRO A 175 -0.70 1.86 2.04
C PRO A 175 -1.69 2.96 1.67
N TYR A 176 -2.34 2.82 0.51
CA TYR A 176 -3.43 3.71 0.11
C TYR A 176 -4.54 3.74 1.19
N PRO A 177 -4.85 4.90 1.75
CA PRO A 177 -5.76 5.01 2.90
C PRO A 177 -7.23 4.93 2.47
N SER A 178 -7.65 3.76 1.99
CA SER A 178 -9.02 3.51 1.48
C SER A 178 -10.13 3.77 2.50
N HIS A 179 -9.84 3.68 3.79
CA HIS A 179 -10.77 4.00 4.87
C HIS A 179 -11.19 5.47 4.93
N LEU A 180 -10.45 6.36 4.25
CA LEU A 180 -10.77 7.79 4.14
C LEU A 180 -11.69 8.11 2.96
N ILE A 181 -12.09 7.12 2.16
CA ILE A 181 -13.07 7.31 1.09
C ILE A 181 -14.42 7.63 1.69
N SER A 182 -15.03 8.69 1.24
CA SER A 182 -16.35 9.14 1.71
C SER A 182 -17.19 9.68 0.56
N THR A 183 -18.49 9.77 0.77
CA THR A 183 -19.43 10.40 -0.16
C THR A 183 -20.04 11.64 0.48
N TRP A 184 -20.34 12.63 -0.34
CA TRP A 184 -21.02 13.84 0.07
C TRP A 184 -22.12 14.18 -0.91
N THR A 185 -23.35 14.37 -0.41
CA THR A 185 -24.47 14.80 -1.23
C THR A 185 -24.61 16.31 -1.15
N VAL A 186 -24.52 16.97 -2.29
CA VAL A 186 -24.72 18.41 -2.46
C VAL A 186 -26.23 18.74 -2.27
N PRO A 187 -26.61 19.96 -1.87
CA PRO A 187 -28.04 20.33 -1.69
C PRO A 187 -28.94 20.11 -2.90
N ASP A 188 -28.40 20.06 -4.10
CA ASP A 188 -29.13 19.76 -5.35
C ASP A 188 -29.35 18.25 -5.58
N GLY A 189 -28.91 17.38 -4.67
CA GLY A 189 -29.01 15.91 -4.75
C GLY A 189 -27.85 15.22 -5.44
N THR A 190 -26.87 15.95 -5.99
CA THR A 190 -25.69 15.36 -6.63
C THR A 190 -24.79 14.70 -5.60
N THR A 191 -24.38 13.47 -5.86
CA THR A 191 -23.44 12.73 -4.98
C THR A 191 -22.02 12.87 -5.50
N VAL A 192 -21.13 13.36 -4.65
CA VAL A 192 -19.70 13.54 -4.90
C VAL A 192 -18.93 12.50 -4.09
N THR A 193 -17.99 11.80 -4.71
CA THR A 193 -17.05 10.94 -4.02
C THR A 193 -15.82 11.77 -3.62
N ILE A 194 -15.42 11.69 -2.34
CA ILE A 194 -14.20 12.30 -1.83
C ILE A 194 -13.27 11.16 -1.44
N ARG A 195 -12.12 11.08 -2.08
CA ARG A 195 -11.15 10.00 -1.87
C ARG A 195 -9.70 10.51 -1.92
N PRO A 196 -8.77 9.84 -1.24
CA PRO A 196 -7.36 10.12 -1.44
C PRO A 196 -6.94 9.97 -2.92
N ILE A 197 -5.97 10.77 -3.35
CA ILE A 197 -5.38 10.67 -4.69
C ILE A 197 -4.52 9.42 -4.80
N LYS A 198 -4.41 8.84 -6.00
CA LYS A 198 -3.52 7.70 -6.31
C LYS A 198 -2.65 8.03 -7.53
N PRO A 199 -1.54 7.30 -7.73
CA PRO A 199 -0.70 7.47 -8.93
C PRO A 199 -1.46 7.34 -10.25
N GLU A 200 -2.47 6.48 -10.31
CA GLU A 200 -3.33 6.24 -11.48
C GLU A 200 -4.20 7.45 -11.84
N ASP A 201 -4.36 8.42 -10.94
CA ASP A 201 -5.12 9.65 -11.18
C ASP A 201 -4.33 10.70 -11.99
N ALA A 202 -3.14 10.38 -12.48
CA ALA A 202 -2.26 11.31 -13.18
C ALA A 202 -2.95 12.02 -14.36
N GLU A 203 -3.69 11.29 -15.20
CA GLU A 203 -4.43 11.89 -16.32
C GLU A 203 -5.63 12.70 -15.83
N LEU A 204 -6.32 12.21 -14.80
CA LEU A 204 -7.49 12.88 -14.20
C LEU A 204 -7.10 14.24 -13.62
N GLU A 205 -6.03 14.32 -12.81
CA GLU A 205 -5.48 15.57 -12.25
C GLU A 205 -5.00 16.52 -13.36
N ALA A 206 -4.32 15.99 -14.41
CA ALA A 206 -3.84 16.80 -15.52
C ALA A 206 -5.00 17.42 -16.31
N GLU A 207 -6.07 16.66 -16.56
CA GLU A 207 -7.26 17.13 -17.27
C GLU A 207 -8.04 18.14 -16.43
N PHE A 208 -8.20 17.86 -15.12
CA PHE A 208 -8.80 18.80 -14.19
C PHE A 208 -8.11 20.15 -14.23
N VAL A 209 -6.78 20.19 -14.06
CA VAL A 209 -6.04 21.46 -14.12
C VAL A 209 -6.14 22.11 -15.49
N ARG A 210 -6.15 21.34 -16.58
CA ARG A 210 -6.34 21.88 -17.94
C ARG A 210 -7.68 22.59 -18.07
N SER A 211 -8.74 22.06 -17.47
CA SER A 211 -10.10 22.60 -17.54
C SER A 211 -10.32 23.91 -16.76
N LEU A 212 -9.48 24.20 -15.75
CA LEU A 212 -9.59 25.39 -14.94
C LEU A 212 -9.39 26.69 -15.73
N SER A 213 -10.04 27.76 -15.34
CA SER A 213 -9.81 29.10 -15.89
C SER A 213 -8.38 29.58 -15.64
N ALA A 214 -7.92 30.53 -16.46
CA ALA A 214 -6.59 31.13 -16.29
C ALA A 214 -6.44 31.81 -14.90
N GLU A 215 -7.51 32.42 -14.40
CA GLU A 215 -7.55 33.06 -13.09
C GLU A 215 -7.41 32.03 -11.97
N THR A 216 -8.16 30.93 -12.01
CA THR A 216 -8.11 29.85 -11.03
C THR A 216 -6.72 29.18 -11.00
N LYS A 217 -6.14 28.92 -12.18
CA LYS A 217 -4.75 28.42 -12.28
C LYS A 217 -3.74 29.39 -11.65
N TYR A 218 -3.84 30.66 -11.98
CA TYR A 218 -2.94 31.67 -11.43
C TYR A 218 -3.00 31.75 -9.91
N TYR A 219 -4.19 31.77 -9.33
CA TYR A 219 -4.34 31.76 -7.88
C TYR A 219 -3.86 30.48 -7.22
N ARG A 220 -3.99 29.34 -7.90
CA ARG A 220 -3.57 28.04 -7.36
C ARG A 220 -2.06 27.83 -7.40
N PHE A 221 -1.42 28.21 -8.49
CA PHE A 221 -0.01 27.93 -8.75
C PHE A 221 0.90 29.16 -8.63
N MET A 222 0.33 30.32 -8.38
CA MET A 222 1.03 31.64 -8.32
C MET A 222 1.88 31.90 -9.57
N ASN A 223 1.51 31.26 -10.67
CA ASN A 223 2.21 31.34 -11.95
C ASN A 223 1.23 31.18 -13.12
N THR A 224 1.61 31.72 -14.24
CA THR A 224 0.83 31.55 -15.49
C THR A 224 1.20 30.21 -16.14
N MET A 225 0.28 29.25 -16.11
CA MET A 225 0.48 27.96 -16.79
C MET A 225 -0.76 27.53 -17.56
N ARG A 226 -0.55 26.80 -18.64
CA ARG A 226 -1.65 26.21 -19.43
C ARG A 226 -2.00 24.82 -18.96
N GLU A 227 -0.99 24.03 -18.68
CA GLU A 227 -1.10 22.62 -18.28
C GLU A 227 0.02 22.26 -17.29
N LEU A 228 -0.16 21.18 -16.56
CA LEU A 228 0.85 20.65 -15.64
C LEU A 228 1.97 19.97 -16.43
N PRO A 229 3.25 20.31 -16.20
CA PRO A 229 4.36 19.50 -16.71
C PRO A 229 4.31 18.06 -16.16
N PRO A 230 4.74 17.03 -16.92
CA PRO A 230 4.70 15.64 -16.47
C PRO A 230 5.35 15.39 -15.11
N ALA A 231 6.47 16.03 -14.82
CA ALA A 231 7.14 15.94 -13.52
C ALA A 231 6.26 16.50 -12.37
N MET A 232 5.47 17.54 -12.64
CA MET A 232 4.55 18.12 -11.67
C MET A 232 3.32 17.23 -11.47
N VAL A 233 2.79 16.62 -12.52
CA VAL A 233 1.71 15.61 -12.41
C VAL A 233 2.17 14.47 -11.52
N ALA A 234 3.35 13.89 -11.77
CA ALA A 234 3.90 12.83 -10.93
C ALA A 234 4.06 13.27 -9.46
N ARG A 235 4.59 14.48 -9.23
CA ARG A 235 4.76 15.05 -7.88
C ARG A 235 3.41 15.25 -7.16
N LEU A 236 2.35 15.56 -7.89
CA LEU A 236 1.02 15.80 -7.32
C LEU A 236 0.23 14.50 -7.08
N THR A 237 0.53 13.41 -7.78
CA THR A 237 -0.21 12.15 -7.68
C THR A 237 0.53 11.02 -6.98
N GLN A 238 1.86 11.00 -7.04
CA GLN A 238 2.70 10.00 -6.38
C GLN A 238 3.16 10.53 -5.02
N ILE A 239 2.23 10.63 -4.08
CA ILE A 239 2.48 11.20 -2.75
C ILE A 239 2.85 10.12 -1.73
N ASP A 240 3.63 10.50 -0.75
CA ASP A 240 3.88 9.71 0.45
C ASP A 240 2.75 9.96 1.46
N TYR A 241 1.85 9.00 1.61
CA TYR A 241 0.68 9.16 2.50
C TYR A 241 1.04 9.35 3.97
N ASP A 242 2.26 9.12 4.40
CA ASP A 242 2.73 9.48 5.73
C ASP A 242 2.90 11.01 5.89
N ARG A 243 3.56 11.63 4.91
CA ARG A 243 3.95 13.04 4.96
C ARG A 243 3.03 13.96 4.18
N GLU A 244 2.21 13.42 3.31
CA GLU A 244 1.33 14.18 2.44
C GLU A 244 -0.06 13.57 2.42
N MET A 245 -1.06 14.38 2.20
CA MET A 245 -2.41 13.93 1.91
C MET A 245 -3.02 14.81 0.85
N ALA A 246 -3.64 14.18 -0.14
CA ALA A 246 -4.45 14.87 -1.12
C ALA A 246 -5.78 14.14 -1.29
N PHE A 247 -6.88 14.88 -1.28
CA PHE A 247 -8.22 14.35 -1.54
C PHE A 247 -8.76 14.95 -2.83
N LEU A 248 -9.18 14.07 -3.72
CA LEU A 248 -9.98 14.42 -4.89
C LEU A 248 -11.46 14.42 -4.53
N ALA A 249 -12.19 15.36 -5.07
CA ALA A 249 -13.64 15.31 -5.18
C ALA A 249 -13.99 14.95 -6.62
N THR A 250 -14.71 13.86 -6.83
CA THR A 250 -15.03 13.34 -8.15
C THR A 250 -16.52 13.11 -8.34
N LEU A 251 -16.94 13.21 -9.61
CA LEU A 251 -18.26 12.84 -10.08
C LEU A 251 -18.15 11.74 -11.12
N THR A 252 -19.02 10.75 -11.01
CA THR A 252 -19.16 9.75 -12.07
C THR A 252 -20.31 10.16 -13.00
N VAL A 253 -19.96 10.47 -14.25
CA VAL A 253 -20.92 10.80 -15.31
C VAL A 253 -20.77 9.73 -16.40
N GLU A 254 -21.86 9.03 -16.71
CA GLU A 254 -21.87 7.96 -17.73
C GLU A 254 -20.80 6.88 -17.51
N GLY A 255 -20.46 6.58 -16.25
CA GLY A 255 -19.43 5.61 -15.89
C GLY A 255 -17.98 6.14 -15.92
N VAL A 256 -17.78 7.41 -16.27
CA VAL A 256 -16.48 8.07 -16.28
C VAL A 256 -16.33 8.95 -15.03
N GLU A 257 -15.24 8.80 -14.32
CA GLU A 257 -14.91 9.62 -13.15
C GLU A 257 -14.30 10.95 -13.62
N ASN A 258 -14.84 12.07 -13.14
CA ASN A 258 -14.39 13.42 -13.45
C ASN A 258 -14.03 14.14 -12.17
N GLU A 259 -12.87 14.75 -12.09
CA GLU A 259 -12.45 15.55 -10.96
C GLU A 259 -13.08 16.94 -11.01
N ILE A 260 -13.60 17.36 -9.85
CA ILE A 260 -14.24 18.67 -9.69
C ILE A 260 -13.57 19.52 -8.60
N GLY A 261 -12.58 18.98 -7.93
CA GLY A 261 -11.80 19.71 -6.94
C GLY A 261 -10.81 18.82 -6.20
N VAL A 262 -9.74 19.43 -5.72
CA VAL A 262 -8.70 18.79 -4.93
C VAL A 262 -8.27 19.67 -3.78
N CYS A 263 -8.00 19.06 -2.64
CA CYS A 263 -7.28 19.68 -1.54
C CYS A 263 -6.12 18.79 -1.11
N ARG A 264 -5.07 19.40 -0.59
CA ARG A 264 -3.89 18.66 -0.13
C ARG A 264 -3.18 19.38 1.01
N TYR A 265 -2.42 18.63 1.78
CA TYR A 265 -1.37 19.17 2.64
C TYR A 265 -0.06 18.40 2.45
N ALA A 266 1.04 19.06 2.75
CA ALA A 266 2.35 18.47 2.94
C ALA A 266 2.89 18.86 4.32
N VAL A 267 3.38 17.88 5.08
CA VAL A 267 3.97 18.11 6.41
C VAL A 267 5.31 18.79 6.26
N ASN A 268 5.52 19.83 7.06
CA ASN A 268 6.78 20.56 7.08
C ASN A 268 7.88 19.73 7.80
N PRO A 269 9.16 20.06 7.61
CA PRO A 269 10.27 19.35 8.25
C PRO A 269 10.24 19.33 9.79
N ASP A 270 9.45 20.20 10.41
CA ASP A 270 9.25 20.22 11.87
C ASP A 270 8.40 19.04 12.38
N GLY A 271 7.67 18.35 11.50
CA GLY A 271 6.76 17.26 11.85
C GLY A 271 5.49 17.68 12.59
N GLU A 272 5.34 18.97 12.94
CA GLU A 272 4.23 19.50 13.73
C GLU A 272 3.27 20.37 12.90
N SER A 273 3.75 20.91 11.79
CA SER A 273 2.98 21.78 10.93
C SER A 273 2.86 21.25 9.50
N CYS A 274 1.85 21.71 8.77
CA CYS A 274 1.67 21.37 7.35
C CYS A 274 1.24 22.59 6.54
N GLU A 275 1.62 22.60 5.26
CA GLU A 275 1.13 23.58 4.28
C GLU A 275 0.02 22.96 3.44
N PHE A 276 -1.10 23.68 3.31
CA PHE A 276 -2.24 23.20 2.55
C PHE A 276 -2.48 24.01 1.27
N ALA A 277 -3.20 23.36 0.35
CA ALA A 277 -3.73 24.00 -0.84
C ALA A 277 -5.09 23.40 -1.20
N VAL A 278 -5.95 24.19 -1.80
CA VAL A 278 -7.27 23.76 -2.27
C VAL A 278 -7.62 24.46 -3.58
N VAL A 279 -8.24 23.71 -4.49
CA VAL A 279 -8.81 24.26 -5.73
C VAL A 279 -10.08 23.51 -6.09
N VAL A 280 -11.04 24.23 -6.68
CA VAL A 280 -12.34 23.68 -7.11
C VAL A 280 -12.60 24.18 -8.52
N ALA A 281 -13.13 23.30 -9.39
CA ALA A 281 -13.56 23.64 -10.72
C ALA A 281 -14.45 24.89 -10.75
N ASP A 282 -14.28 25.76 -11.75
CA ASP A 282 -14.97 27.06 -11.79
C ASP A 282 -16.48 26.90 -11.68
N ASP A 283 -17.08 25.90 -12.36
CA ASP A 283 -18.51 25.58 -12.32
C ASP A 283 -18.99 24.97 -10.99
N TRP A 284 -18.06 24.54 -10.15
CA TRP A 284 -18.33 23.93 -8.83
C TRP A 284 -18.06 24.86 -7.66
N GLN A 285 -17.56 26.06 -7.93
CA GLN A 285 -17.39 27.08 -6.91
C GLN A 285 -18.76 27.51 -6.32
N HIS A 286 -18.72 28.04 -5.09
CA HIS A 286 -19.91 28.52 -4.36
C HIS A 286 -20.94 27.45 -3.98
N ARG A 287 -20.70 26.15 -4.25
CA ARG A 287 -21.59 25.04 -3.85
C ARG A 287 -21.22 24.37 -2.53
N GLY A 288 -20.23 24.92 -1.82
CA GLY A 288 -19.77 24.39 -0.52
C GLY A 288 -18.66 23.33 -0.62
N LEU A 289 -18.26 22.92 -1.83
CA LEU A 289 -17.28 21.87 -2.05
C LEU A 289 -15.93 22.16 -1.39
N ALA A 290 -15.38 23.36 -1.57
CA ALA A 290 -14.11 23.75 -0.91
C ALA A 290 -14.18 23.60 0.61
N ARG A 291 -15.31 23.96 1.23
CA ARG A 291 -15.50 23.82 2.67
C ARG A 291 -15.54 22.35 3.09
N LYS A 292 -16.20 21.50 2.31
CA LYS A 292 -16.26 20.06 2.57
C LYS A 292 -14.87 19.43 2.46
N LEU A 293 -14.13 19.73 1.39
CA LEU A 293 -12.76 19.27 1.17
C LEU A 293 -11.83 19.69 2.31
N MET A 294 -11.83 20.97 2.67
CA MET A 294 -11.02 21.48 3.79
C MET A 294 -11.41 20.85 5.12
N GLY A 295 -12.70 20.56 5.34
CA GLY A 295 -13.16 19.85 6.54
C GLY A 295 -12.54 18.47 6.66
N VAL A 296 -12.57 17.68 5.59
CA VAL A 296 -11.94 16.34 5.55
C VAL A 296 -10.42 16.45 5.73
N LEU A 297 -9.79 17.42 5.06
CA LEU A 297 -8.34 17.62 5.14
C LEU A 297 -7.88 17.98 6.56
N ILE A 298 -8.56 18.93 7.21
CA ILE A 298 -8.26 19.37 8.59
C ILE A 298 -8.48 18.24 9.59
N GLU A 299 -9.56 17.47 9.44
CA GLU A 299 -9.84 16.32 10.30
C GLU A 299 -8.75 15.24 10.16
N THR A 300 -8.33 14.95 8.94
CA THR A 300 -7.24 14.00 8.67
C THR A 300 -5.91 14.50 9.24
N ALA A 301 -5.56 15.77 9.07
CA ALA A 301 -4.36 16.34 9.65
C ALA A 301 -4.36 16.25 11.18
N ARG A 302 -5.51 16.57 11.80
CA ARG A 302 -5.69 16.48 13.25
C ARG A 302 -5.58 15.05 13.78
N SER A 303 -6.16 14.07 13.09
CA SER A 303 -6.07 12.66 13.49
C SER A 303 -4.65 12.12 13.44
N ARG A 304 -3.77 12.76 12.66
CA ARG A 304 -2.33 12.45 12.56
C ARG A 304 -1.45 13.28 13.48
N GLY A 305 -2.04 14.02 14.41
CA GLY A 305 -1.29 14.80 15.40
C GLY A 305 -0.68 16.11 14.89
N ILE A 306 -0.99 16.53 13.66
CA ILE A 306 -0.54 17.82 13.11
C ILE A 306 -1.21 18.95 13.90
N GLN A 307 -0.40 19.84 14.46
CA GLN A 307 -0.86 20.89 15.38
C GLN A 307 -1.21 22.18 14.65
N TYR A 308 -0.48 22.49 13.57
CA TYR A 308 -0.64 23.74 12.83
C TYR A 308 -0.83 23.44 11.33
N MET A 309 -1.74 24.18 10.71
CA MET A 309 -1.96 24.13 9.27
C MET A 309 -1.88 25.55 8.72
N ASN A 310 -0.99 25.79 7.78
CA ASN A 310 -0.79 27.08 7.12
C ASN A 310 -1.00 26.95 5.61
N GLY A 311 -1.26 28.07 4.96
CA GLY A 311 -1.39 28.14 3.51
C GLY A 311 -0.92 29.50 3.02
N VAL A 312 -0.37 29.54 1.83
CA VAL A 312 0.19 30.74 1.21
C VAL A 312 -0.76 31.17 0.07
N PHE A 313 -1.15 32.45 0.09
CA PHE A 313 -2.13 32.99 -0.88
C PHE A 313 -1.70 34.37 -1.38
N LEU A 314 -2.00 34.67 -2.64
CA LEU A 314 -1.80 36.00 -3.16
C LEU A 314 -2.73 37.00 -2.45
N ALA A 315 -2.17 38.16 -2.06
CA ALA A 315 -2.90 39.19 -1.30
C ALA A 315 -4.13 39.74 -2.03
N ASN A 316 -4.15 39.66 -3.37
CA ASN A 316 -5.26 40.08 -4.20
C ASN A 316 -6.35 38.99 -4.35
N ASN A 317 -6.14 37.77 -3.83
CA ASN A 317 -7.16 36.72 -3.85
C ASN A 317 -8.16 36.91 -2.70
N GLU A 318 -8.92 37.99 -2.72
CA GLU A 318 -9.87 38.32 -1.65
C GLU A 318 -10.87 37.19 -1.36
N ARG A 319 -11.25 36.41 -2.38
CA ARG A 319 -12.22 35.30 -2.23
C ARG A 319 -11.65 34.23 -1.32
N MET A 320 -10.42 33.81 -1.59
CA MET A 320 -9.72 32.80 -0.79
C MET A 320 -9.43 33.31 0.62
N LEU A 321 -8.97 34.53 0.76
CA LEU A 321 -8.71 35.14 2.09
C LEU A 321 -9.96 35.16 2.96
N LYS A 322 -11.12 35.59 2.43
CA LYS A 322 -12.42 35.54 3.12
C LYS A 322 -12.86 34.09 3.43
N PHE A 323 -12.55 33.15 2.55
CA PHE A 323 -12.90 31.75 2.75
C PHE A 323 -12.10 31.13 3.90
N VAL A 324 -10.77 31.29 3.95
CA VAL A 324 -9.94 30.73 5.01
C VAL A 324 -10.22 31.38 6.38
N GLN A 325 -10.53 32.67 6.42
CA GLN A 325 -10.99 33.33 7.65
C GLN A 325 -12.29 32.70 8.19
N LYS A 326 -13.24 32.34 7.31
CA LYS A 326 -14.49 31.65 7.72
C LYS A 326 -14.24 30.22 8.21
N LEU A 327 -13.09 29.62 7.90
CA LEU A 327 -12.65 28.33 8.43
C LEU A 327 -11.90 28.47 9.76
N GLY A 328 -11.62 29.72 10.21
CA GLY A 328 -10.94 29.99 11.47
C GLY A 328 -9.45 30.28 11.33
N PHE A 329 -8.91 30.41 10.12
CA PHE A 329 -7.51 30.79 9.92
C PHE A 329 -7.29 32.27 10.23
N VAL A 330 -6.13 32.55 10.79
CA VAL A 330 -5.65 33.92 11.05
C VAL A 330 -4.75 34.34 9.88
N LEU A 331 -5.02 35.49 9.30
CA LEU A 331 -4.20 36.04 8.22
C LEU A 331 -3.00 36.80 8.79
N SER A 332 -1.83 36.56 8.24
CA SER A 332 -0.63 37.34 8.47
C SER A 332 0.00 37.74 7.14
N ASN A 333 0.73 38.86 7.11
CA ASN A 333 1.52 39.20 5.94
C ASN A 333 2.81 38.37 5.95
N ASP A 334 3.25 37.94 4.76
CA ASP A 334 4.59 37.39 4.62
C ASP A 334 5.62 38.54 4.89
N PRO A 335 6.60 38.32 5.78
CA PRO A 335 7.62 39.33 6.06
C PRO A 335 8.52 39.68 4.87
N GLU A 336 8.70 38.71 3.94
CA GLU A 336 9.61 38.85 2.81
C GLU A 336 8.88 39.27 1.51
N ASP A 337 7.57 38.98 1.42
CA ASP A 337 6.77 39.29 0.22
C ASP A 337 5.38 39.86 0.59
N SER A 338 5.22 41.18 0.44
CA SER A 338 3.94 41.85 0.72
C SER A 338 2.80 41.46 -0.26
N SER A 339 3.11 40.79 -1.37
CA SER A 339 2.11 40.29 -2.32
C SER A 339 1.44 38.99 -1.84
N VAL A 340 1.92 38.40 -0.76
CA VAL A 340 1.49 37.11 -0.21
C VAL A 340 0.95 37.28 1.22
N LYS A 341 0.01 36.47 1.59
CA LYS A 341 -0.60 36.36 2.92
C LYS A 341 -0.67 34.93 3.40
#